data_1d101b1e9e264382e95601a63d07ba9a
#
_entry.id   1d101b1e9e264382e95601a63d07ba9a
#
_cell.length_a   1.000
_cell.length_b   1.000
_cell.length_c   1.000
_cell.angle_alpha   90.00
_cell.angle_beta   90.00
_cell.angle_gamma   90.00
#
_symmetry.space_group_name_H-M   'P 1'
#
loop_
_entity.id
_entity.type
_entity.pdbx_description
1 polymer ?
#
loop_
_entity_poly.entity_id
_entity_poly.type
_entity_poly.pdbx_seq_one_letter_code
_entity_poly.pdbx_strand_id
1 'polypeptide(L)'
;MSWKSTLKYLARSRSLAFVRALDLAADIEAKTFAYRRKPVHYRAGTSDPHLIYQILLKTGRKAEYVFPGNLRPAVILDIGANIGISAILLAERFPGAVIHAIEPVPDNFEILKRNAESRPAIRPHQLALADRDGTMEMMFSENERNFGGFSFYEPGSDVGRRFTLPTTTPASFLAANSIDHVDVIKIDTECAEHAILTAFDPAVLAEVTWITGELHGEKDFELLAYLSQWFDIELKKSFKKRLSIFRACNKNALHLLGVG
;
A
#
# COMPACT_ATOMS: atom_id res chain seq x y z
N MET A 1 -8.63 -24.01 -6.99
CA MET A 1 -7.32 -23.90 -6.30
C MET A 1 -6.64 -25.26 -6.22
N SER A 2 -5.30 -25.39 -6.40
CA SER A 2 -4.63 -26.70 -6.26
C SER A 2 -4.53 -27.11 -4.79
N TRP A 3 -4.54 -28.44 -4.50
CA TRP A 3 -4.42 -28.96 -3.12
C TRP A 3 -3.13 -28.52 -2.41
N LYS A 4 -2.03 -28.38 -3.15
CA LYS A 4 -0.76 -27.85 -2.62
C LYS A 4 -0.87 -26.39 -2.17
N SER A 5 -1.61 -25.60 -2.93
CA SER A 5 -1.90 -24.18 -2.57
C SER A 5 -2.80 -24.11 -1.34
N THR A 6 -3.83 -24.95 -1.28
CA THR A 6 -4.75 -25.04 -0.13
C THR A 6 -4.01 -25.37 1.16
N LEU A 7 -3.15 -26.38 1.16
CA LEU A 7 -2.33 -26.75 2.33
C LEU A 7 -1.41 -25.60 2.77
N LYS A 8 -0.80 -24.90 1.82
CA LYS A 8 0.09 -23.78 2.10
C LYS A 8 -0.65 -22.60 2.74
N TYR A 9 -1.86 -22.27 2.24
CA TYR A 9 -2.69 -21.23 2.81
C TYR A 9 -3.16 -21.61 4.21
N LEU A 10 -3.60 -22.86 4.40
CA LEU A 10 -4.03 -23.37 5.70
C LEU A 10 -2.89 -23.36 6.74
N ALA A 11 -1.71 -23.82 6.36
CA ALA A 11 -0.55 -23.84 7.25
C ALA A 11 -0.16 -22.44 7.76
N ARG A 12 -0.35 -21.41 6.94
CA ARG A 12 0.00 -20.01 7.29
C ARG A 12 -1.12 -19.27 8.00
N SER A 13 -2.36 -19.43 7.52
CA SER A 13 -3.53 -18.76 8.11
C SER A 13 -4.07 -19.48 9.35
N ARG A 14 -3.85 -20.79 9.48
CA ARG A 14 -4.46 -21.66 10.49
C ARG A 14 -5.99 -21.56 10.51
N SER A 15 -6.61 -21.24 9.36
CA SER A 15 -8.05 -20.99 9.24
C SER A 15 -8.60 -21.58 7.94
N LEU A 16 -9.47 -22.56 8.07
CA LEU A 16 -10.23 -23.11 6.92
C LEU A 16 -11.20 -22.07 6.34
N ALA A 17 -11.79 -21.23 7.19
CA ALA A 17 -12.68 -20.16 6.74
C ALA A 17 -11.93 -19.16 5.87
N PHE A 18 -10.70 -18.79 6.26
CA PHE A 18 -9.85 -17.91 5.45
C PHE A 18 -9.47 -18.56 4.11
N VAL A 19 -9.15 -19.86 4.11
CA VAL A 19 -8.83 -20.58 2.86
C VAL A 19 -10.00 -20.61 1.89
N ARG A 20 -11.23 -20.80 2.40
CA ARG A 20 -12.45 -20.73 1.58
C ARG A 20 -12.69 -19.33 1.03
N ALA A 21 -12.39 -18.30 1.80
CA ALA A 21 -12.52 -16.90 1.38
C ALA A 21 -11.58 -16.49 0.22
N LEU A 22 -10.54 -17.29 -0.10
CA LEU A 22 -9.67 -17.09 -1.26
C LEU A 22 -10.33 -17.51 -2.58
N ASP A 23 -11.54 -18.08 -2.53
CA ASP A 23 -12.30 -18.45 -3.73
C ASP A 23 -13.03 -17.22 -4.29
N LEU A 24 -12.55 -16.72 -5.42
CA LEU A 24 -13.15 -15.57 -6.11
C LEU A 24 -14.53 -15.86 -6.73
N ALA A 25 -14.94 -17.13 -6.83
CA ALA A 25 -16.27 -17.50 -7.31
C ALA A 25 -17.35 -17.41 -6.21
N ALA A 26 -16.95 -17.27 -4.93
CA ALA A 26 -17.88 -17.10 -3.83
C ALA A 26 -18.57 -15.72 -3.86
N ASP A 27 -19.71 -15.60 -3.18
CA ASP A 27 -20.38 -14.32 -2.99
C ASP A 27 -19.51 -13.37 -2.16
N ILE A 28 -19.68 -12.06 -2.41
CA ILE A 28 -18.95 -11.03 -1.67
C ILE A 28 -19.58 -10.93 -0.27
N GLU A 29 -18.81 -11.28 0.73
CA GLU A 29 -19.23 -11.24 2.12
C GLU A 29 -18.19 -10.57 3.01
N ALA A 30 -18.67 -9.75 3.96
CA ALA A 30 -17.82 -9.20 5.03
C ALA A 30 -17.37 -10.32 5.97
N LYS A 31 -16.07 -10.44 6.15
CA LYS A 31 -15.42 -11.45 7.01
C LYS A 31 -14.40 -10.81 7.93
N THR A 32 -14.00 -11.56 8.92
CA THR A 32 -12.94 -11.16 9.85
C THR A 32 -11.93 -12.29 9.98
N PHE A 33 -10.66 -11.93 9.95
CA PHE A 33 -9.54 -12.83 10.19
C PHE A 33 -8.74 -12.35 11.41
N ALA A 34 -8.37 -13.26 12.30
CA ALA A 34 -7.55 -12.91 13.47
C ALA A 34 -6.05 -12.90 13.08
N TYR A 35 -5.43 -11.73 13.15
CA TYR A 35 -3.99 -11.58 12.97
C TYR A 35 -3.36 -11.00 14.25
N ARG A 36 -2.44 -11.74 14.87
CA ARG A 36 -1.82 -11.38 16.16
C ARG A 36 -2.85 -10.98 17.25
N ARG A 37 -3.93 -11.75 17.33
CA ARG A 37 -5.06 -11.57 18.27
C ARG A 37 -5.92 -10.32 18.03
N LYS A 38 -5.69 -9.57 16.96
CA LYS A 38 -6.50 -8.43 16.56
C LYS A 38 -7.32 -8.76 15.30
N PRO A 39 -8.53 -8.20 15.15
CA PRO A 39 -9.33 -8.44 13.95
C PRO A 39 -8.73 -7.77 12.73
N VAL A 40 -8.87 -8.42 11.59
CA VAL A 40 -8.63 -7.88 10.25
C VAL A 40 -9.92 -8.10 9.46
N HIS A 41 -10.60 -7.00 9.12
CA HIS A 41 -11.82 -6.99 8.34
C HIS A 41 -11.49 -7.01 6.85
N TYR A 42 -12.26 -7.76 6.07
CA TYR A 42 -12.05 -7.93 4.64
C TYR A 42 -13.32 -8.45 3.94
N ARG A 43 -13.35 -8.40 2.62
CA ARG A 43 -14.41 -8.96 1.77
C ARG A 43 -13.95 -10.31 1.21
N ALA A 44 -14.64 -11.40 1.56
CA ALA A 44 -14.50 -12.68 0.86
C ALA A 44 -15.06 -12.57 -0.56
N GLY A 45 -14.64 -13.43 -1.48
CA GLY A 45 -15.04 -13.37 -2.89
C GLY A 45 -14.39 -12.24 -3.69
N THR A 46 -13.41 -11.53 -3.10
CA THR A 46 -12.64 -10.44 -3.73
C THR A 46 -11.14 -10.70 -3.66
N SER A 47 -10.33 -9.70 -4.06
CA SER A 47 -8.87 -9.73 -3.92
C SER A 47 -8.38 -9.59 -2.47
N ASP A 48 -9.22 -9.12 -1.53
CA ASP A 48 -8.81 -8.82 -0.16
C ASP A 48 -8.11 -9.99 0.57
N PRO A 49 -8.62 -11.26 0.54
CA PRO A 49 -7.93 -12.37 1.17
C PRO A 49 -6.54 -12.65 0.57
N HIS A 50 -6.35 -12.34 -0.71
CA HIS A 50 -5.06 -12.48 -1.36
C HIS A 50 -4.07 -11.42 -0.85
N LEU A 51 -4.51 -10.17 -0.63
CA LEU A 51 -3.71 -9.10 -0.02
C LEU A 51 -3.27 -9.50 1.40
N ILE A 52 -4.22 -9.97 2.24
CA ILE A 52 -3.89 -10.47 3.58
C ILE A 52 -2.81 -11.56 3.50
N TYR A 53 -2.95 -12.51 2.60
CA TYR A 53 -1.98 -13.57 2.45
C TYR A 53 -0.61 -13.05 1.97
N GLN A 54 -0.60 -12.17 0.97
CA GLN A 54 0.63 -11.63 0.37
C GLN A 54 1.41 -10.79 1.37
N ILE A 55 0.74 -9.90 2.08
CA ILE A 55 1.35 -8.88 2.92
C ILE A 55 1.58 -9.39 4.35
N LEU A 56 0.58 -10.01 4.99
CA LEU A 56 0.68 -10.41 6.40
C LEU A 56 1.17 -11.84 6.62
N LEU A 57 0.86 -12.77 5.71
CA LEU A 57 1.13 -14.20 5.94
C LEU A 57 2.35 -14.74 5.20
N LYS A 58 2.85 -14.07 4.18
CA LYS A 58 4.15 -14.37 3.59
C LYS A 58 5.28 -13.77 4.42
N THR A 59 6.35 -14.52 4.58
CA THR A 59 7.50 -14.12 5.40
C THR A 59 8.83 -14.31 4.66
N GLY A 60 9.89 -13.67 5.17
CA GLY A 60 11.25 -13.73 4.63
C GLY A 60 11.34 -13.14 3.23
N ARG A 61 12.21 -13.71 2.37
CA ARG A 61 12.43 -13.23 0.98
C ARG A 61 11.17 -13.24 0.10
N LYS A 62 10.10 -13.94 0.53
CA LYS A 62 8.83 -14.01 -0.19
C LYS A 62 7.83 -12.96 0.29
N ALA A 63 8.13 -12.24 1.36
CA ALA A 63 7.31 -11.12 1.79
C ALA A 63 7.29 -10.03 0.70
N GLU A 64 6.17 -9.35 0.58
CA GLU A 64 6.02 -8.26 -0.38
C GLU A 64 6.85 -7.06 0.07
N TYR A 65 6.61 -6.59 1.27
CA TYR A 65 7.38 -5.52 1.87
C TYR A 65 8.41 -6.07 2.86
N VAL A 66 9.67 -5.66 2.69
CA VAL A 66 10.78 -6.01 3.56
C VAL A 66 11.48 -4.71 3.97
N PHE A 67 11.75 -4.57 5.25
CA PHE A 67 12.38 -3.38 5.83
C PHE A 67 13.68 -3.77 6.54
N PRO A 68 14.68 -2.87 6.60
CA PRO A 68 15.89 -3.08 7.40
C PRO A 68 15.57 -3.40 8.86
N GLY A 69 16.38 -4.26 9.48
CA GLY A 69 16.14 -4.72 10.85
C GLY A 69 16.26 -3.63 11.90
N ASN A 70 17.13 -2.66 11.65
CA ASN A 70 17.45 -1.52 12.50
C ASN A 70 16.72 -0.21 12.14
N LEU A 71 15.82 -0.22 11.15
CA LEU A 71 14.96 0.91 10.83
C LEU A 71 13.99 1.21 12.00
N ARG A 72 13.92 2.45 12.43
CA ARG A 72 13.10 2.92 13.57
C ARG A 72 12.34 4.19 13.19
N PRO A 73 11.32 4.11 12.33
CA PRO A 73 10.56 5.27 11.90
C PRO A 73 9.65 5.77 13.02
N ALA A 74 9.45 7.09 13.06
CA ALA A 74 8.44 7.75 13.87
C ALA A 74 7.17 8.02 13.07
N VAL A 75 7.32 8.40 11.79
CA VAL A 75 6.20 8.73 10.89
C VAL A 75 6.32 7.95 9.58
N ILE A 76 5.23 7.30 9.22
CA ILE A 76 5.11 6.51 7.98
C ILE A 76 3.91 7.00 7.17
N LEU A 77 4.10 7.23 5.88
CA LEU A 77 3.01 7.40 4.92
C LEU A 77 2.77 6.07 4.20
N ASP A 78 1.55 5.55 4.29
CA ASP A 78 1.06 4.41 3.52
C ASP A 78 0.10 4.94 2.45
N ILE A 79 0.64 5.24 1.27
CA ILE A 79 -0.08 5.84 0.15
C ILE A 79 -0.65 4.73 -0.73
N GLY A 80 -1.98 4.75 -0.94
CA GLY A 80 -2.71 3.62 -1.52
C GLY A 80 -2.86 2.49 -0.49
N ALA A 81 -3.39 2.81 0.69
CA ALA A 81 -3.51 1.88 1.80
C ALA A 81 -4.56 0.78 1.59
N ASN A 82 -5.45 0.95 0.60
CA ASN A 82 -6.54 0.03 0.30
C ASN A 82 -7.37 -0.27 1.57
N ILE A 83 -7.67 -1.50 1.89
CA ILE A 83 -8.34 -1.89 3.14
C ILE A 83 -7.43 -1.87 4.38
N GLY A 84 -6.20 -1.32 4.28
CA GLY A 84 -5.28 -1.12 5.39
C GLY A 84 -4.39 -2.31 5.74
N ILE A 85 -4.19 -3.28 4.84
CA ILE A 85 -3.36 -4.46 5.14
C ILE A 85 -1.88 -4.10 5.26
N SER A 86 -1.38 -3.20 4.42
CA SER A 86 -0.03 -2.61 4.53
C SER A 86 0.13 -1.81 5.83
N ALA A 87 -0.85 -0.95 6.15
CA ALA A 87 -0.85 -0.20 7.41
C ALA A 87 -0.78 -1.11 8.64
N ILE A 88 -1.51 -2.25 8.63
CA ILE A 88 -1.43 -3.26 9.69
C ILE A 88 -0.02 -3.84 9.80
N LEU A 89 0.60 -4.23 8.66
CA LEU A 89 1.97 -4.73 8.66
C LEU A 89 2.93 -3.70 9.27
N LEU A 90 2.82 -2.43 8.85
CA LEU A 90 3.65 -1.32 9.33
C LEU A 90 3.48 -1.08 10.83
N ALA A 91 2.24 -1.04 11.33
CA ALA A 91 1.95 -0.88 12.76
C ALA A 91 2.50 -2.02 13.62
N GLU A 92 2.45 -3.26 13.12
CA GLU A 92 3.00 -4.42 13.82
C GLU A 92 4.54 -4.51 13.73
N ARG A 93 5.12 -3.97 12.67
CA ARG A 93 6.58 -3.96 12.46
C ARG A 93 7.24 -2.81 13.21
N PHE A 94 6.56 -1.67 13.34
CA PHE A 94 7.05 -0.43 13.90
C PHE A 94 6.08 0.10 14.98
N PRO A 95 6.02 -0.53 16.15
CA PRO A 95 4.99 -0.23 17.16
C PRO A 95 5.07 1.17 17.76
N GLY A 96 6.20 1.89 17.55
CA GLY A 96 6.37 3.29 17.97
C GLY A 96 6.02 4.33 16.89
N ALA A 97 5.72 3.89 15.66
CA ALA A 97 5.45 4.79 14.56
C ALA A 97 3.97 5.21 14.48
N VAL A 98 3.72 6.41 13.97
CA VAL A 98 2.40 6.83 13.49
C VAL A 98 2.33 6.52 12.00
N ILE A 99 1.27 5.82 11.58
CA ILE A 99 1.04 5.43 10.18
C ILE A 99 -0.13 6.26 9.64
N HIS A 100 0.13 7.17 8.71
CA HIS A 100 -0.90 7.88 7.96
C HIS A 100 -1.28 7.02 6.76
N ALA A 101 -2.42 6.35 6.85
CA ALA A 101 -2.94 5.44 5.82
C ALA A 101 -3.92 6.20 4.92
N ILE A 102 -3.52 6.38 3.67
CA ILE A 102 -4.19 7.25 2.70
C ILE A 102 -4.85 6.38 1.64
N GLU A 103 -6.19 6.44 1.57
CA GLU A 103 -7.00 5.64 0.65
C GLU A 103 -8.18 6.47 0.16
N PRO A 104 -8.26 6.79 -1.14
CA PRO A 104 -9.32 7.63 -1.68
C PRO A 104 -10.66 6.91 -1.83
N VAL A 105 -10.66 5.61 -2.08
CA VAL A 105 -11.85 4.85 -2.47
C VAL A 105 -12.76 4.61 -1.27
N PRO A 106 -14.03 5.07 -1.30
CA PRO A 106 -14.91 4.99 -0.14
C PRO A 106 -15.08 3.57 0.42
N ASP A 107 -15.32 2.58 -0.44
CA ASP A 107 -15.57 1.20 -0.03
C ASP A 107 -14.34 0.54 0.62
N ASN A 108 -13.14 0.89 0.20
CA ASN A 108 -11.88 0.45 0.80
C ASN A 108 -11.63 1.21 2.11
N PHE A 109 -11.86 2.52 2.10
CA PHE A 109 -11.65 3.37 3.26
C PHE A 109 -12.52 2.97 4.45
N GLU A 110 -13.77 2.57 4.23
CA GLU A 110 -14.65 2.08 5.31
C GLU A 110 -14.07 0.82 5.99
N ILE A 111 -13.44 -0.06 5.23
CA ILE A 111 -12.79 -1.24 5.81
C ILE A 111 -11.47 -0.85 6.48
N LEU A 112 -10.69 0.05 5.89
CA LEU A 112 -9.48 0.61 6.49
C LEU A 112 -9.78 1.21 7.87
N LYS A 113 -10.85 2.01 8.01
CA LYS A 113 -11.27 2.56 9.31
C LYS A 113 -11.50 1.45 10.35
N ARG A 114 -12.27 0.43 9.99
CA ARG A 114 -12.52 -0.72 10.89
C ARG A 114 -11.23 -1.45 11.26
N ASN A 115 -10.30 -1.58 10.33
CA ASN A 115 -9.00 -2.20 10.57
C ASN A 115 -8.09 -1.36 11.46
N ALA A 116 -8.27 -0.03 11.47
CA ALA A 116 -7.57 0.90 12.34
C ALA A 116 -8.10 0.92 13.79
N GLU A 117 -9.39 0.61 14.04
CA GLU A 117 -10.02 0.68 15.37
C GLU A 117 -9.21 -0.03 16.47
N SER A 118 -8.67 -1.20 16.18
CA SER A 118 -7.84 -1.97 17.12
C SER A 118 -6.36 -1.62 17.09
N ARG A 119 -5.96 -0.62 16.30
CA ARG A 119 -4.56 -0.23 16.02
C ARG A 119 -4.39 1.29 16.03
N PRO A 120 -4.32 1.93 17.20
CA PRO A 120 -4.33 3.41 17.34
C PRO A 120 -3.16 4.10 16.67
N ALA A 121 -2.12 3.36 16.27
CA ALA A 121 -1.01 3.88 15.48
C ALA A 121 -1.41 4.23 14.03
N ILE A 122 -2.51 3.65 13.52
CA ILE A 122 -3.00 3.89 12.16
C ILE A 122 -3.98 5.07 12.17
N ARG A 123 -3.69 6.07 11.36
CA ARG A 123 -4.53 7.26 11.12
C ARG A 123 -5.06 7.20 9.68
N PRO A 124 -6.33 6.82 9.47
CA PRO A 124 -6.91 6.74 8.13
C PRO A 124 -7.26 8.11 7.56
N HIS A 125 -7.00 8.33 6.27
CA HIS A 125 -7.33 9.55 5.53
C HIS A 125 -8.02 9.19 4.22
N GLN A 126 -9.25 9.74 4.00
CA GLN A 126 -10.02 9.51 2.78
C GLN A 126 -9.77 10.62 1.77
N LEU A 127 -8.67 10.52 1.05
CA LEU A 127 -8.27 11.43 -0.01
C LEU A 127 -7.25 10.76 -0.92
N ALA A 128 -6.99 11.34 -2.08
CA ALA A 128 -5.87 10.96 -2.94
C ALA A 128 -4.75 12.00 -2.82
N LEU A 129 -3.49 11.54 -2.69
CA LEU A 129 -2.36 12.41 -2.94
C LEU A 129 -2.18 12.60 -4.45
N ALA A 130 -1.89 13.83 -4.86
CA ALA A 130 -1.73 14.20 -6.26
C ALA A 130 -0.74 15.37 -6.40
N ASP A 131 -0.48 15.78 -7.65
CA ASP A 131 0.35 16.93 -7.97
C ASP A 131 -0.33 18.29 -7.71
N ARG A 132 -1.64 18.28 -7.37
CA ARG A 132 -2.45 19.49 -7.09
C ARG A 132 -3.58 19.20 -6.12
N ASP A 133 -3.95 20.26 -5.39
CA ASP A 133 -5.13 20.26 -4.54
C ASP A 133 -6.41 20.41 -5.40
N GLY A 134 -7.51 19.77 -4.99
CA GLY A 134 -8.78 19.86 -5.69
C GLY A 134 -9.60 18.57 -5.64
N THR A 135 -10.07 18.17 -6.80
CA THR A 135 -10.80 16.89 -6.98
C THR A 135 -10.34 16.21 -8.26
N MET A 136 -10.43 14.89 -8.27
CA MET A 136 -10.21 14.07 -9.46
C MET A 136 -11.36 13.09 -9.67
N GLU A 137 -11.62 12.75 -10.92
CA GLU A 137 -12.53 11.65 -11.24
C GLU A 137 -11.74 10.36 -11.36
N MET A 138 -12.18 9.33 -10.63
CA MET A 138 -11.69 7.96 -10.78
C MET A 138 -12.80 7.07 -11.31
N MET A 139 -12.46 6.17 -12.22
CA MET A 139 -13.36 5.13 -12.69
C MET A 139 -13.04 3.80 -12.04
N PHE A 140 -14.09 3.14 -11.58
CA PHE A 140 -14.02 1.74 -11.19
C PHE A 140 -14.26 0.85 -12.40
N SER A 141 -13.35 -0.09 -12.64
CA SER A 141 -13.66 -1.21 -13.53
C SER A 141 -14.84 -2.00 -12.96
N GLU A 142 -15.78 -2.42 -13.81
CA GLU A 142 -16.91 -3.29 -13.42
C GLU A 142 -16.49 -4.68 -12.90
N ASN A 143 -15.21 -4.97 -12.87
CA ASN A 143 -14.73 -6.18 -12.23
C ASN A 143 -14.79 -6.01 -10.71
N GLU A 144 -16.01 -6.06 -10.16
CA GLU A 144 -16.36 -5.89 -8.73
C GLU A 144 -15.52 -6.76 -7.76
N ARG A 145 -14.71 -7.67 -8.27
CA ARG A 145 -13.89 -8.61 -7.47
C ARG A 145 -12.43 -8.17 -7.32
N ASN A 146 -11.99 -7.20 -8.12
CA ASN A 146 -10.62 -6.65 -8.03
C ASN A 146 -10.64 -5.22 -7.45
N PHE A 147 -10.86 -5.11 -6.16
CA PHE A 147 -10.86 -3.83 -5.43
C PHE A 147 -9.45 -3.23 -5.24
N GLY A 148 -8.42 -3.83 -5.79
CA GLY A 148 -7.05 -3.31 -5.76
C GLY A 148 -6.57 -2.72 -7.08
N GLY A 149 -7.28 -2.99 -8.19
CA GLY A 149 -6.89 -2.51 -9.51
C GLY A 149 -7.70 -1.28 -9.92
N PHE A 150 -7.26 -0.10 -9.52
CA PHE A 150 -7.81 1.17 -9.99
C PHE A 150 -6.94 1.66 -11.13
N SER A 151 -7.54 1.93 -12.30
CA SER A 151 -6.85 2.65 -13.36
C SER A 151 -7.34 4.09 -13.41
N PHE A 152 -6.42 5.02 -13.61
CA PHE A 152 -6.75 6.37 -14.04
C PHE A 152 -7.60 6.31 -15.32
N TYR A 153 -8.54 7.25 -15.45
CA TYR A 153 -9.45 7.36 -16.56
C TYR A 153 -8.72 7.34 -17.91
N GLU A 154 -8.99 6.32 -18.74
CA GLU A 154 -8.82 6.43 -20.19
C GLU A 154 -10.12 6.99 -20.79
N PRO A 155 -10.09 8.17 -21.45
CA PRO A 155 -11.26 8.71 -22.13
C PRO A 155 -11.75 7.72 -23.21
N GLY A 156 -12.96 7.18 -23.03
CA GLY A 156 -13.58 6.30 -24.01
C GLY A 156 -14.12 4.96 -23.50
N SER A 157 -13.88 4.57 -22.24
CA SER A 157 -14.55 3.42 -21.64
C SER A 157 -15.78 3.87 -20.86
N ASP A 158 -16.96 3.64 -21.38
CA ASP A 158 -18.24 4.05 -20.75
C ASP A 158 -18.75 3.10 -19.65
N VAL A 159 -17.93 2.16 -19.18
CA VAL A 159 -18.38 1.07 -18.33
C VAL A 159 -17.66 1.15 -16.98
N GLY A 160 -18.37 1.66 -15.96
CA GLY A 160 -17.87 1.72 -14.59
C GLY A 160 -18.54 2.80 -13.71
N ARG A 161 -18.40 2.65 -12.39
CA ARG A 161 -18.85 3.68 -11.41
C ARG A 161 -17.82 4.79 -11.36
N ARG A 162 -18.25 6.03 -11.52
CA ARG A 162 -17.40 7.23 -11.37
C ARG A 162 -17.49 7.75 -9.94
N PHE A 163 -16.35 8.15 -9.40
CA PHE A 163 -16.25 8.84 -8.12
C PHE A 163 -15.45 10.13 -8.30
N THR A 164 -15.98 11.21 -7.79
CA THR A 164 -15.21 12.45 -7.59
C THR A 164 -14.58 12.37 -6.22
N LEU A 165 -13.26 12.35 -6.17
CA LEU A 165 -12.48 12.17 -4.95
C LEU A 165 -11.68 13.44 -4.64
N PRO A 166 -11.57 13.84 -3.36
CA PRO A 166 -10.70 14.93 -2.98
C PRO A 166 -9.24 14.58 -3.22
N THR A 167 -8.50 15.52 -3.80
CA THR A 167 -7.05 15.42 -3.97
C THR A 167 -6.34 16.47 -3.16
N THR A 168 -5.16 16.13 -2.66
CA THR A 168 -4.28 17.10 -2.00
C THR A 168 -2.83 16.84 -2.37
N THR A 169 -2.04 17.91 -2.40
CA THR A 169 -0.60 17.78 -2.59
C THR A 169 0.07 17.19 -1.35
N PRO A 170 1.24 16.53 -1.48
CA PRO A 170 2.02 16.13 -0.32
C PRO A 170 2.27 17.28 0.66
N ALA A 171 2.61 18.48 0.17
CA ALA A 171 2.86 19.64 1.01
C ALA A 171 1.61 20.05 1.83
N SER A 172 0.45 20.16 1.17
CA SER A 172 -0.82 20.47 1.83
C SER A 172 -1.23 19.40 2.83
N PHE A 173 -1.02 18.12 2.50
CA PHE A 173 -1.30 17.00 3.39
C PHE A 173 -0.44 17.04 4.65
N LEU A 174 0.87 17.23 4.51
CA LEU A 174 1.81 17.31 5.62
C LEU A 174 1.45 18.47 6.54
N ALA A 175 1.20 19.66 5.98
CA ALA A 175 0.82 20.85 6.73
C ALA A 175 -0.50 20.65 7.51
N ALA A 176 -1.55 20.11 6.85
CA ALA A 176 -2.86 19.88 7.46
C ALA A 176 -2.82 18.87 8.62
N ASN A 177 -1.84 17.95 8.63
CA ASN A 177 -1.68 16.93 9.65
C ASN A 177 -0.55 17.23 10.65
N SER A 178 0.08 18.42 10.58
CA SER A 178 1.22 18.84 11.42
C SER A 178 2.34 17.80 11.39
N ILE A 179 2.70 17.36 10.20
CA ILE A 179 3.78 16.40 9.95
C ILE A 179 5.00 17.18 9.48
N ASP A 180 5.98 17.32 10.35
CA ASP A 180 7.21 18.05 10.05
C ASP A 180 8.29 17.14 9.43
N HIS A 181 8.18 15.82 9.58
CA HIS A 181 9.13 14.85 9.08
C HIS A 181 8.48 13.54 8.70
N VAL A 182 8.96 12.89 7.65
CA VAL A 182 8.52 11.57 7.18
C VAL A 182 9.72 10.65 7.07
N ASP A 183 9.70 9.54 7.80
CA ASP A 183 10.80 8.55 7.79
C ASP A 183 10.64 7.51 6.69
N VAL A 184 9.39 7.07 6.46
CA VAL A 184 9.10 5.98 5.51
C VAL A 184 7.91 6.34 4.65
N ILE A 185 8.03 6.07 3.35
CA ILE A 185 6.91 6.11 2.41
C ILE A 185 6.72 4.70 1.83
N LYS A 186 5.52 4.13 2.00
CA LYS A 186 5.04 3.04 1.15
C LYS A 186 4.08 3.63 0.13
N ILE A 187 4.26 3.29 -1.14
CA ILE A 187 3.41 3.78 -2.23
C ILE A 187 3.00 2.65 -3.17
N ASP A 188 1.70 2.60 -3.47
CA ASP A 188 1.10 1.59 -4.34
C ASP A 188 -0.26 2.16 -4.79
N THR A 189 -0.27 2.92 -5.87
CA THR A 189 -1.38 3.79 -6.29
C THR A 189 -1.85 3.56 -7.72
N GLU A 190 -1.42 2.44 -8.30
CA GLU A 190 -1.88 2.03 -9.65
C GLU A 190 -1.69 3.14 -10.69
N CYS A 191 -0.42 3.46 -10.99
CA CYS A 191 0.05 4.44 -11.98
C CYS A 191 0.20 5.90 -11.52
N ALA A 192 -0.03 6.27 -10.25
CA ALA A 192 0.18 7.65 -9.76
C ALA A 192 1.54 7.86 -9.06
N GLU A 193 2.34 6.84 -8.90
CA GLU A 193 3.59 6.85 -8.12
C GLU A 193 4.52 8.00 -8.54
N HIS A 194 4.72 8.18 -9.86
CA HIS A 194 5.56 9.25 -10.39
C HIS A 194 5.00 10.63 -10.02
N ALA A 195 3.73 10.89 -10.33
CA ALA A 195 3.11 12.19 -10.08
C ALA A 195 3.12 12.57 -8.60
N ILE A 196 2.85 11.60 -7.71
CA ILE A 196 2.83 11.82 -6.27
C ILE A 196 4.24 12.06 -5.72
N LEU A 197 5.21 11.19 -6.03
CA LEU A 197 6.55 11.31 -5.47
C LEU A 197 7.32 12.53 -5.99
N THR A 198 7.08 12.94 -7.24
CA THR A 198 7.67 14.17 -7.79
C THR A 198 6.99 15.46 -7.31
N ALA A 199 5.80 15.36 -6.71
CA ALA A 199 5.10 16.49 -6.09
C ALA A 199 5.55 16.77 -4.64
N PHE A 200 6.34 15.89 -4.02
CA PHE A 200 6.97 16.23 -2.76
C PHE A 200 8.02 17.32 -2.95
N ASP A 201 8.14 18.18 -1.94
CA ASP A 201 9.31 19.07 -1.87
C ASP A 201 10.59 18.21 -1.88
N PRO A 202 11.56 18.47 -2.77
CA PRO A 202 12.84 17.77 -2.80
C PRO A 202 13.57 17.74 -1.45
N ALA A 203 13.43 18.79 -0.63
CA ALA A 203 14.01 18.84 0.70
C ALA A 203 13.36 17.82 1.65
N VAL A 204 12.04 17.64 1.57
CA VAL A 204 11.33 16.63 2.35
C VAL A 204 11.72 15.22 1.90
N LEU A 205 11.79 14.97 0.59
CA LEU A 205 12.22 13.66 0.06
C LEU A 205 13.65 13.32 0.45
N ALA A 206 14.55 14.28 0.45
CA ALA A 206 15.96 14.08 0.83
C ALA A 206 16.12 13.63 2.30
N GLU A 207 15.14 13.91 3.15
CA GLU A 207 15.09 13.50 4.56
C GLU A 207 14.45 12.13 4.78
N VAL A 208 13.65 11.63 3.82
CA VAL A 208 13.00 10.30 3.94
C VAL A 208 14.08 9.22 3.97
N THR A 209 14.00 8.33 4.95
CA THR A 209 14.96 7.24 5.14
C THR A 209 14.73 6.07 4.19
N TRP A 210 13.45 5.71 3.96
CA TRP A 210 13.09 4.52 3.18
C TRP A 210 11.82 4.73 2.37
N ILE A 211 11.88 4.37 1.08
CA ILE A 211 10.69 4.30 0.23
C ILE A 211 10.54 2.86 -0.28
N THR A 212 9.33 2.35 -0.31
CA THR A 212 9.01 1.08 -0.96
C THR A 212 7.67 1.15 -1.65
N GLY A 213 7.53 0.49 -2.80
CA GLY A 213 6.27 0.50 -3.54
C GLY A 213 6.27 -0.43 -4.73
N GLU A 214 5.16 -0.44 -5.44
CA GLU A 214 5.02 -1.11 -6.72
C GLU A 214 5.15 -0.09 -7.86
N LEU A 215 5.64 -0.55 -9.02
CA LEU A 215 5.80 0.22 -10.23
C LEU A 215 4.77 -0.24 -11.25
N HIS A 216 3.88 0.66 -11.69
CA HIS A 216 2.75 0.33 -12.57
C HIS A 216 2.70 1.21 -13.82
N GLY A 217 3.51 2.25 -13.90
CA GLY A 217 3.37 3.33 -14.86
C GLY A 217 4.36 3.30 -16.02
N GLU A 218 4.05 4.08 -17.04
CA GLU A 218 4.97 4.34 -18.16
C GLU A 218 6.17 5.17 -17.72
N LYS A 219 6.04 5.96 -16.65
CA LYS A 219 7.07 6.85 -16.09
C LYS A 219 7.90 6.21 -14.98
N ASP A 220 7.86 4.87 -14.84
CA ASP A 220 8.61 4.17 -13.80
C ASP A 220 10.12 4.45 -13.85
N PHE A 221 10.71 4.46 -15.05
CA PHE A 221 12.14 4.76 -15.22
C PHE A 221 12.49 6.21 -14.90
N GLU A 222 11.59 7.16 -15.24
CA GLU A 222 11.75 8.58 -14.88
C GLU A 222 11.69 8.75 -13.36
N LEU A 223 10.76 8.06 -12.70
CA LEU A 223 10.65 8.05 -11.23
C LEU A 223 11.92 7.50 -10.58
N LEU A 224 12.42 6.35 -11.04
CA LEU A 224 13.63 5.75 -10.49
C LEU A 224 14.85 6.64 -10.70
N ALA A 225 14.98 7.28 -11.88
CA ALA A 225 16.04 8.23 -12.15
C ALA A 225 15.94 9.45 -11.22
N TYR A 226 14.73 9.98 -11.00
CA TYR A 226 14.47 11.08 -10.06
C TYR A 226 14.88 10.72 -8.64
N LEU A 227 14.41 9.59 -8.12
CA LEU A 227 14.72 9.12 -6.77
C LEU A 227 16.21 8.79 -6.57
N SER A 228 16.90 8.38 -7.63
CA SER A 228 18.33 8.03 -7.57
C SER A 228 19.24 9.19 -7.15
N GLN A 229 18.74 10.43 -7.12
CA GLN A 229 19.48 11.58 -6.61
C GLN A 229 19.80 11.42 -5.12
N TRP A 230 18.85 10.88 -4.34
CA TRP A 230 18.97 10.75 -2.87
C TRP A 230 19.04 9.30 -2.39
N PHE A 231 18.56 8.34 -3.19
CA PHE A 231 18.38 6.97 -2.77
C PHE A 231 19.25 5.99 -3.57
N ASP A 232 19.67 4.93 -2.87
CA ASP A 232 20.13 3.70 -3.49
C ASP A 232 18.91 2.78 -3.70
N ILE A 233 18.71 2.30 -4.94
CA ILE A 233 17.45 1.68 -5.36
C ILE A 233 17.66 0.22 -5.72
N GLU A 234 16.90 -0.66 -5.06
CA GLU A 234 16.80 -2.09 -5.38
C GLU A 234 15.47 -2.38 -6.06
N LEU A 235 15.52 -3.12 -7.18
CA LEU A 235 14.34 -3.61 -7.89
C LEU A 235 14.17 -5.12 -7.68
N LYS A 236 13.00 -5.52 -7.20
CA LYS A 236 12.59 -6.92 -7.15
C LYS A 236 11.67 -7.23 -8.32
N LYS A 237 12.25 -7.66 -9.45
CA LYS A 237 11.48 -8.03 -10.64
C LYS A 237 11.02 -9.48 -10.59
N SER A 238 9.76 -9.72 -10.95
CA SER A 238 9.25 -11.06 -11.23
C SER A 238 9.13 -11.26 -12.75
N PHE A 239 9.81 -12.26 -13.30
CA PHE A 239 9.73 -12.58 -14.74
C PHE A 239 8.29 -12.96 -15.20
N LYS A 240 7.42 -13.29 -14.27
CA LYS A 240 6.02 -13.68 -14.54
C LYS A 240 5.02 -12.54 -14.38
N LYS A 241 5.43 -11.40 -13.84
CA LYS A 241 4.57 -10.24 -13.61
C LYS A 241 5.17 -9.02 -14.29
N ARG A 242 4.32 -8.19 -14.88
CA ARG A 242 4.69 -6.88 -15.43
C ARG A 242 5.13 -5.90 -14.33
N LEU A 243 4.66 -6.13 -13.11
CA LEU A 243 4.86 -5.29 -11.94
C LEU A 243 6.19 -5.56 -11.26
N SER A 244 6.86 -4.52 -10.81
CA SER A 244 8.11 -4.58 -10.06
C SER A 244 7.95 -3.87 -8.72
N ILE A 245 8.40 -4.51 -7.65
CA ILE A 245 8.52 -3.86 -6.35
C ILE A 245 9.88 -3.15 -6.32
N PHE A 246 9.89 -1.89 -5.92
CA PHE A 246 11.12 -1.16 -5.65
C PHE A 246 11.30 -0.87 -4.18
N ARG A 247 12.55 -0.70 -3.79
CA ARG A 247 13.00 -0.24 -2.48
C ARG A 247 14.08 0.80 -2.69
N ALA A 248 13.94 1.90 -2.01
CA ALA A 248 14.88 3.00 -2.09
C ALA A 248 15.35 3.35 -0.67
N CYS A 249 16.62 3.14 -0.39
CA CYS A 249 17.27 3.50 0.86
C CYS A 249 17.99 4.83 0.67
N ASN A 250 17.75 5.78 1.55
CA ASN A 250 18.48 7.04 1.53
C ASN A 250 19.98 6.78 1.63
N LYS A 251 20.77 7.42 0.78
CA LYS A 251 22.22 7.23 0.74
C LYS A 251 22.91 7.57 2.05
N ASN A 252 22.33 8.52 2.82
CA ASN A 252 22.82 8.89 4.15
C ASN A 252 22.45 7.83 5.22
N ALA A 253 21.55 6.90 4.90
CA ALA A 253 21.06 5.87 5.80
C ALA A 253 21.47 4.43 5.38
N LEU A 254 22.43 4.28 4.47
CA LEU A 254 22.89 2.97 3.98
C LEU A 254 23.45 2.06 5.09
N HIS A 255 23.96 2.64 6.18
CA HIS A 255 24.36 1.90 7.39
C HIS A 255 23.22 1.04 7.98
N LEU A 256 21.95 1.39 7.71
CA LEU A 256 20.79 0.61 8.12
C LEU A 256 20.67 -0.73 7.36
N LEU A 257 21.30 -0.85 6.21
CA LEU A 257 21.26 -2.10 5.41
C LEU A 257 22.23 -3.17 5.93
N GLY A 258 23.07 -2.82 6.90
CA GLY A 258 24.09 -3.73 7.44
C GLY A 258 25.21 -4.05 6.44
N VAL A 259 25.37 -3.23 5.42
CA VAL A 259 26.49 -3.26 4.47
C VAL A 259 27.53 -2.26 4.98
N GLY A 260 28.42 -2.71 5.81
CA GLY A 260 29.59 -2.01 6.30
C GLY A 260 30.76 -2.95 6.24
#